data_c1970647f45f84274b8721a66052241c
#
_entry.id   c1970647f45f84274b8721a66052241c
#
_cell.length_a   1.000
_cell.length_b   1.000
_cell.length_c   1.000
_cell.angle_alpha   90.00
_cell.angle_beta   90.00
_cell.angle_gamma   90.00
#
_symmetry.space_group_name_H-M   'P 1'
#
loop_
_entity.id
_entity.type
_entity.pdbx_description
1 polymer ?
#
loop_
_entity_poly.entity_id
_entity_poly.type
_entity_poly.pdbx_seq_one_letter_code
_entity_poly.pdbx_strand_id
1 'polypeptide(L)'
;MRIVVTGGAIIRDSMGRILLQKRSDYGDWGLPGGGMNPGETIEETMIREVIEETGLSVKDCEFYAVYSGPRMEYTYPDGNKVVFVMFLFNAWTDDNEHLSEDEDTIVFQDELCESLKLQFWNINHISLDQINKVQRPVFEDLLSGKTSVLRS
;
A
#
# COMPACT_ATOMS: atom_id res chain seq x y z
N MET A 1 0.28 17.44 16.43
CA MET A 1 0.13 16.45 15.33
C MET A 1 1.49 16.25 14.67
N ARG A 2 1.91 15.03 14.51
CA ARG A 2 3.20 14.75 13.87
C ARG A 2 3.04 14.33 12.41
N ILE A 3 4.07 14.57 11.62
CA ILE A 3 4.16 14.09 10.24
C ILE A 3 4.77 12.69 10.26
N VAL A 4 4.14 11.76 9.56
CA VAL A 4 4.67 10.41 9.36
C VAL A 4 4.89 10.21 7.87
N VAL A 5 6.13 9.95 7.50
CA VAL A 5 6.48 9.64 6.10
C VAL A 5 6.33 8.14 5.90
N THR A 6 5.60 7.75 4.86
CA THR A 6 5.39 6.34 4.53
C THR A 6 5.83 6.02 3.11
N GLY A 7 6.22 4.78 2.90
CA GLY A 7 6.51 4.23 1.58
C GLY A 7 5.67 3.00 1.35
N GLY A 8 4.98 2.94 0.21
CA GLY A 8 4.10 1.85 -0.14
C GLY A 8 4.19 1.48 -1.60
N ALA A 9 3.55 0.37 -1.96
CA ALA A 9 3.70 -0.23 -3.28
C ALA A 9 2.37 -0.57 -3.94
N ILE A 10 2.32 -0.31 -5.23
CA ILE A 10 1.27 -0.78 -6.14
C ILE A 10 1.87 -1.98 -6.88
N ILE A 11 1.42 -3.17 -6.50
CA ILE A 11 1.91 -4.44 -7.06
C ILE A 11 0.77 -5.05 -7.87
N ARG A 12 1.03 -5.30 -9.15
CA ARG A 12 0.03 -5.85 -10.06
C ARG A 12 0.38 -7.28 -10.44
N ASP A 13 -0.66 -8.12 -10.59
CA ASP A 13 -0.50 -9.45 -11.18
C ASP A 13 -0.55 -9.36 -12.71
N SER A 14 -0.47 -10.53 -13.38
CA SER A 14 -0.51 -10.61 -14.85
C SER A 14 -1.84 -10.14 -15.45
N MET A 15 -2.90 -10.06 -14.64
CA MET A 15 -4.23 -9.61 -15.05
C MET A 15 -4.47 -8.14 -14.74
N GLY A 16 -3.48 -7.43 -14.22
CA GLY A 16 -3.59 -6.02 -13.85
C GLY A 16 -4.32 -5.77 -12.53
N ARG A 17 -4.61 -6.81 -11.76
CA ARG A 17 -5.21 -6.67 -10.44
C ARG A 17 -4.15 -6.18 -9.44
N ILE A 18 -4.56 -5.41 -8.45
CA ILE A 18 -3.67 -4.78 -7.48
C ILE A 18 -3.72 -5.52 -6.15
N LEU A 19 -2.54 -5.76 -5.59
CA LEU A 19 -2.40 -6.41 -4.29
C LEU A 19 -2.82 -5.46 -3.17
N LEU A 20 -3.81 -5.90 -2.39
CA LEU A 20 -4.27 -5.20 -1.21
C LEU A 20 -4.15 -6.11 0.00
N GLN A 21 -3.91 -5.51 1.15
CA GLN A 21 -3.97 -6.20 2.44
C GLN A 21 -5.17 -5.69 3.23
N LYS A 22 -5.85 -6.61 3.88
CA LYS A 22 -6.87 -6.28 4.88
C LYS A 22 -6.17 -6.22 6.23
N ARG A 23 -6.21 -5.06 6.87
CA ARG A 23 -5.48 -4.85 8.11
C ARG A 23 -6.23 -5.40 9.31
N SER A 24 -5.48 -5.97 10.24
CA SER A 24 -6.05 -6.54 11.47
C SER A 24 -6.55 -5.45 12.44
N ASP A 25 -5.95 -4.27 12.39
CA ASP A 25 -6.27 -3.16 13.29
C ASP A 25 -7.49 -2.33 12.84
N TYR A 26 -7.72 -2.21 11.54
CA TYR A 26 -8.82 -1.39 10.99
C TYR A 26 -9.94 -2.20 10.34
N GLY A 27 -9.63 -3.37 9.83
CA GLY A 27 -10.58 -4.20 9.09
C GLY A 27 -10.87 -3.71 7.67
N ASP A 28 -10.18 -2.68 7.19
CA ASP A 28 -10.29 -2.20 5.81
C ASP A 28 -9.09 -2.58 4.96
N TRP A 29 -9.22 -2.37 3.65
CA TRP A 29 -8.19 -2.72 2.68
C TRP A 29 -7.26 -1.54 2.42
N GLY A 30 -6.00 -1.85 2.14
CA GLY A 30 -5.01 -0.85 1.74
C GLY A 30 -3.84 -1.47 1.01
N LEU A 31 -3.02 -0.61 0.42
CA LEU A 31 -1.78 -1.00 -0.22
C LEU A 31 -0.74 -1.39 0.83
N PRO A 32 0.13 -2.37 0.56
CA PRO A 32 1.24 -2.66 1.46
C PRO A 32 2.18 -1.46 1.55
N GLY A 33 2.64 -1.19 2.76
CA GLY A 33 3.52 -0.06 3.04
C GLY A 33 3.47 0.33 4.50
N GLY A 34 4.36 1.23 4.89
CA GLY A 34 4.41 1.72 6.27
C GLY A 34 5.46 2.79 6.49
N GLY A 35 5.71 3.07 7.76
CA GLY A 35 6.52 4.20 8.20
C GLY A 35 8.00 4.07 7.92
N MET A 36 8.60 5.18 7.52
CA MET A 36 10.02 5.30 7.27
C MET A 36 10.81 5.26 8.58
N ASN A 37 11.87 4.47 8.61
CA ASN A 37 12.82 4.47 9.71
C ASN A 37 13.93 5.50 9.46
N PRO A 38 14.50 6.09 10.52
CA PRO A 38 15.62 7.00 10.35
C PRO A 38 16.77 6.37 9.57
N GLY A 39 17.27 7.07 8.57
CA GLY A 39 18.39 6.62 7.75
C GLY A 39 18.02 5.75 6.55
N GLU A 40 16.76 5.31 6.44
CA GLU A 40 16.31 4.63 5.22
C GLU A 40 16.08 5.62 4.09
N THR A 41 16.37 5.21 2.86
CA THR A 41 15.78 5.88 1.70
C THR A 41 14.30 5.51 1.63
N ILE A 42 13.49 6.33 0.95
CA ILE A 42 12.06 6.02 0.82
C ILE A 42 11.82 4.72 0.04
N GLU A 43 12.68 4.40 -0.91
CA GLU A 43 12.63 3.13 -1.64
C GLU A 43 12.91 1.95 -0.72
N GLU A 44 13.92 2.08 0.15
CA GLU A 44 14.22 1.05 1.15
C GLU A 44 13.06 0.83 2.12
N THR A 45 12.37 1.89 2.50
CA THR A 45 11.17 1.81 3.34
C THR A 45 10.10 0.95 2.66
N MET A 46 9.79 1.24 1.41
CA MET A 46 8.79 0.50 0.65
C MET A 46 9.18 -0.97 0.52
N ILE A 47 10.42 -1.25 0.14
CA ILE A 47 10.92 -2.63 -0.03
C ILE A 47 10.83 -3.41 1.28
N ARG A 48 11.26 -2.82 2.39
CA ARG A 48 11.21 -3.45 3.71
C ARG A 48 9.76 -3.75 4.13
N GLU A 49 8.88 -2.78 4.00
CA GLU A 49 7.48 -2.93 4.39
C GLU A 49 6.77 -4.00 3.55
N VAL A 50 7.05 -4.07 2.25
CA VAL A 50 6.48 -5.11 1.38
C VAL A 50 6.91 -6.49 1.84
N ILE A 51 8.19 -6.68 2.15
CA ILE A 51 8.70 -7.97 2.66
C ILE A 51 8.03 -8.33 3.98
N GLU A 52 7.99 -7.39 4.92
CA GLU A 52 7.42 -7.63 6.26
C GLU A 52 5.93 -7.99 6.19
N GLU A 53 5.18 -7.34 5.32
CA GLU A 53 3.72 -7.49 5.27
C GLU A 53 3.26 -8.59 4.33
N THR A 54 4.01 -8.90 3.28
CA THR A 54 3.57 -9.81 2.23
C THR A 54 4.49 -11.01 2.02
N GLY A 55 5.74 -10.94 2.46
CA GLY A 55 6.75 -11.94 2.15
C GLY A 55 7.31 -11.84 0.74
N LEU A 56 6.87 -10.87 -0.05
CA LEU A 56 7.33 -10.70 -1.43
C LEU A 56 8.59 -9.85 -1.49
N SER A 57 9.54 -10.24 -2.35
CA SER A 57 10.75 -9.47 -2.61
C SER A 57 10.56 -8.58 -3.83
N VAL A 58 10.79 -7.30 -3.66
CA VAL A 58 10.72 -6.32 -4.75
C VAL A 58 12.01 -6.40 -5.56
N LYS A 59 11.91 -6.70 -6.84
CA LYS A 59 13.06 -6.75 -7.74
C LYS A 59 13.29 -5.46 -8.52
N ASP A 60 12.24 -4.66 -8.70
CA ASP A 60 12.29 -3.39 -9.41
C ASP A 60 11.15 -2.48 -8.96
N CYS A 61 11.35 -1.18 -9.04
CA CYS A 61 10.31 -0.22 -8.69
C CYS A 61 10.47 1.08 -9.49
N GLU A 62 9.36 1.80 -9.60
CA GLU A 62 9.29 3.09 -10.27
C GLU A 62 8.41 4.02 -9.42
N PHE A 63 8.87 5.24 -9.19
CA PHE A 63 8.09 6.21 -8.44
C PHE A 63 6.75 6.50 -9.14
N TYR A 64 5.67 6.41 -8.38
CA TYR A 64 4.32 6.69 -8.87
C TYR A 64 3.86 8.09 -8.47
N ALA A 65 3.73 8.36 -7.19
CA ALA A 65 3.23 9.65 -6.70
C ALA A 65 3.54 9.83 -5.20
N VAL A 66 3.48 11.10 -4.75
CA VAL A 66 3.51 11.44 -3.33
C VAL A 66 2.25 12.23 -2.98
N TYR A 67 1.63 11.83 -1.86
CA TYR A 67 0.42 12.43 -1.34
C TYR A 67 0.72 13.17 -0.05
N SER A 68 0.22 14.39 0.06
CA SER A 68 0.31 15.20 1.27
C SER A 68 -0.95 16.05 1.41
N GLY A 69 -1.06 16.75 2.51
CA GLY A 69 -2.16 17.69 2.72
C GLY A 69 -3.25 17.18 3.66
N PRO A 70 -4.37 17.94 3.78
CA PRO A 70 -5.37 17.68 4.82
C PRO A 70 -6.09 16.34 4.68
N ARG A 71 -6.20 15.80 3.46
CA ARG A 71 -6.81 14.47 3.28
C ARG A 71 -5.97 13.33 3.83
N MET A 72 -4.70 13.60 4.15
CA MET A 72 -3.77 12.61 4.72
C MET A 72 -3.81 12.59 6.26
N GLU A 73 -4.67 13.34 6.89
CA GLU A 73 -4.86 13.30 8.33
C GLU A 73 -5.55 12.01 8.75
N TYR A 74 -5.03 11.42 9.81
CA TYR A 74 -5.56 10.19 10.36
C TYR A 74 -5.57 10.21 11.88
N THR A 75 -6.66 9.75 12.46
CA THR A 75 -6.80 9.59 13.92
C THR A 75 -6.80 8.11 14.26
N TYR A 76 -5.80 7.70 15.04
CA TYR A 76 -5.73 6.32 15.54
C TYR A 76 -6.83 6.05 16.58
N PRO A 77 -7.15 4.76 16.86
CA PRO A 77 -8.16 4.42 17.85
C PRO A 77 -7.90 4.98 19.25
N ASP A 78 -6.63 5.23 19.60
CA ASP A 78 -6.23 5.82 20.88
C ASP A 78 -6.40 7.35 20.95
N GLY A 79 -6.85 7.98 19.85
CA GLY A 79 -7.05 9.42 19.74
C GLY A 79 -5.84 10.19 19.24
N ASN A 80 -4.69 9.56 19.06
CA ASN A 80 -3.52 10.21 18.47
C ASN A 80 -3.78 10.55 17.01
N LYS A 81 -3.38 11.77 16.63
CA LYS A 81 -3.53 12.26 15.25
C LYS A 81 -2.17 12.38 14.58
N VAL A 82 -2.13 11.98 13.32
CA VAL A 82 -0.97 12.13 12.46
C VAL A 82 -1.41 12.68 11.11
N VAL A 83 -0.47 13.21 10.35
CA VAL A 83 -0.68 13.51 8.93
C VAL A 83 0.40 12.78 8.14
N PHE A 84 -0.02 12.01 7.15
CA PHE A 84 0.92 11.24 6.34
C PHE A 84 1.47 12.07 5.18
N VAL A 85 2.75 11.83 4.89
CA VAL A 85 3.34 12.12 3.58
C VAL A 85 3.63 10.76 2.96
N MET A 86 2.81 10.36 2.01
CA MET A 86 2.76 9.00 1.50
C MET A 86 3.40 8.92 0.11
N PHE A 87 4.53 8.23 0.04
CA PHE A 87 5.23 7.93 -1.22
C PHE A 87 4.77 6.57 -1.73
N LEU A 88 4.34 6.51 -2.98
CA LEU A 88 3.91 5.27 -3.62
C LEU A 88 4.78 4.97 -4.83
N PHE A 89 5.07 3.68 -4.99
CA PHE A 89 5.86 3.15 -6.10
C PHE A 89 5.05 2.08 -6.83
N ASN A 90 5.16 2.04 -8.14
CA ASN A 90 4.86 0.81 -8.87
C ASN A 90 6.00 -0.15 -8.58
N ALA A 91 5.71 -1.37 -8.17
CA ALA A 91 6.73 -2.33 -7.78
C ALA A 91 6.48 -3.67 -8.46
N TRP A 92 7.57 -4.32 -8.84
CA TRP A 92 7.57 -5.64 -9.46
C TRP A 92 8.28 -6.62 -8.55
N THR A 93 7.67 -7.77 -8.35
CA THR A 93 8.18 -8.82 -7.47
C THR A 93 8.68 -10.00 -8.29
N ASP A 94 9.38 -10.91 -7.63
CA ASP A 94 9.82 -12.14 -8.26
C ASP A 94 8.62 -13.07 -8.50
N ASP A 95 8.41 -13.49 -9.75
CA ASP A 95 7.28 -14.33 -10.14
C ASP A 95 7.30 -15.73 -9.52
N ASN A 96 8.43 -16.15 -8.98
CA ASN A 96 8.58 -17.45 -8.33
C ASN A 96 8.13 -17.46 -6.86
N GLU A 97 7.74 -16.29 -6.33
CA GLU A 97 7.22 -16.19 -4.98
C GLU A 97 5.70 -16.35 -5.01
N HIS A 98 5.09 -16.54 -3.96
CA HIS A 98 3.71 -16.76 -3.51
C HIS A 98 2.53 -16.38 -4.45
N LEU A 99 2.78 -16.01 -5.70
CA LEU A 99 1.74 -15.62 -6.64
C LEU A 99 1.21 -16.84 -7.37
N SER A 100 -0.11 -17.02 -7.37
CA SER A 100 -0.79 -18.01 -8.20
C SER A 100 -1.58 -17.29 -9.28
N GLU A 101 -1.41 -17.67 -10.54
CA GLU A 101 -2.13 -17.05 -11.67
C GLU A 101 -3.65 -17.26 -11.58
N ASP A 102 -4.08 -18.35 -10.96
CA ASP A 102 -5.51 -18.74 -10.88
C ASP A 102 -6.17 -18.27 -9.58
N GLU A 103 -5.40 -17.74 -8.62
CA GLU A 103 -5.91 -17.34 -7.33
C GLU A 103 -5.72 -15.84 -7.11
N ASP A 104 -6.69 -15.22 -6.49
CA ASP A 104 -6.60 -13.81 -6.10
C ASP A 104 -5.99 -13.65 -4.71
N THR A 105 -5.90 -14.71 -3.93
CA THR A 105 -5.39 -14.71 -2.56
C THR A 105 -3.98 -15.27 -2.51
N ILE A 106 -3.11 -14.57 -1.79
CA ILE A 106 -1.70 -14.95 -1.61
C ILE A 106 -1.53 -15.64 -0.25
N VAL A 107 -0.80 -16.77 -0.24
CA VAL A 107 -0.27 -17.34 1.00
C VAL A 107 0.98 -16.55 1.35
N PHE A 108 0.99 -15.92 2.50
CA PHE A 108 2.05 -15.01 2.90
C PHE A 108 2.57 -15.31 4.30
N GLN A 109 3.73 -14.75 4.60
CA GLN A 109 4.28 -14.70 5.94
C GLN A 109 4.29 -13.25 6.40
N ASP A 110 3.44 -12.94 7.36
CA ASP A 110 3.36 -11.64 8.00
C ASP A 110 3.98 -11.77 9.40
N GLU A 111 5.22 -11.34 9.53
CA GLU A 111 6.00 -11.47 10.77
C GLU A 111 5.38 -10.70 11.94
N LEU A 112 4.67 -9.63 11.67
CA LEU A 112 4.07 -8.77 12.69
C LEU A 112 2.58 -9.03 12.88
N CYS A 113 1.99 -9.98 12.16
CA CYS A 113 0.56 -10.30 12.21
C CYS A 113 -0.34 -9.08 12.01
N GLU A 114 0.07 -8.15 11.15
CA GLU A 114 -0.67 -6.91 10.87
C GLU A 114 -1.76 -7.10 9.82
N SER A 115 -1.65 -8.14 9.00
CA SER A 115 -2.57 -8.42 7.91
C SER A 115 -3.47 -9.60 8.24
N LEU A 116 -4.77 -9.45 8.00
CA LEU A 116 -5.73 -10.55 8.07
C LEU A 116 -5.77 -11.33 6.77
N LYS A 117 -5.54 -10.66 5.64
CA LYS A 117 -5.63 -11.25 4.31
C LYS A 117 -4.86 -10.44 3.30
N LEU A 118 -4.27 -11.12 2.31
CA LEU A 118 -3.69 -10.52 1.12
C LEU A 118 -4.48 -11.02 -0.09
N GLN A 119 -4.87 -10.11 -0.96
CA GLN A 119 -5.70 -10.45 -2.11
C GLN A 119 -5.43 -9.48 -3.26
N PHE A 120 -5.39 -10.02 -4.49
CA PHE A 120 -5.40 -9.19 -5.69
C PHE A 120 -6.82 -8.78 -6.03
N TRP A 121 -7.01 -7.48 -6.23
CA TRP A 121 -8.31 -6.89 -6.54
C TRP A 121 -8.29 -6.21 -7.90
N ASN A 122 -9.35 -6.41 -8.65
CA ASN A 122 -9.70 -5.49 -9.72
C ASN A 122 -10.26 -4.24 -9.05
N ILE A 123 -9.57 -3.10 -9.18
CA ILE A 123 -9.94 -1.87 -8.46
C ILE A 123 -11.31 -1.30 -8.90
N ASN A 124 -11.85 -1.75 -10.04
CA ASN A 124 -13.20 -1.39 -10.45
C ASN A 124 -14.28 -2.13 -9.64
N HIS A 125 -13.91 -3.18 -8.92
CA HIS A 125 -14.84 -4.03 -8.18
C HIS A 125 -14.79 -3.81 -6.68
N ILE A 126 -13.93 -2.95 -6.17
CA ILE A 126 -13.87 -2.62 -4.76
C ILE A 126 -14.49 -1.25 -4.51
N SER A 127 -15.34 -1.17 -3.48
CA SER A 127 -15.91 0.10 -3.06
C SER A 127 -14.90 0.93 -2.27
N LEU A 128 -14.88 2.25 -2.49
CA LEU A 128 -14.02 3.15 -1.71
C LEU A 128 -14.28 3.06 -0.21
N ASP A 129 -15.49 2.70 0.20
CA ASP A 129 -15.84 2.49 1.61
C ASP A 129 -15.05 1.35 2.25
N GLN A 130 -14.57 0.39 1.46
CA GLN A 130 -13.79 -0.75 1.93
C GLN A 130 -12.30 -0.42 2.03
N ILE A 131 -11.89 0.75 1.55
CA ILE A 131 -10.49 1.17 1.49
C ILE A 131 -10.20 2.15 2.62
N ASN A 132 -9.01 2.02 3.22
CA ASN A 132 -8.50 2.93 4.22
C ASN A 132 -8.67 4.38 3.75
N LYS A 133 -9.19 5.22 4.65
CA LYS A 133 -9.57 6.61 4.36
C LYS A 133 -8.46 7.40 3.66
N VAL A 134 -7.23 7.32 4.14
CA VAL A 134 -6.12 8.11 3.58
C VAL A 134 -5.62 7.59 2.24
N GLN A 135 -6.01 6.37 1.86
CA GLN A 135 -5.65 5.79 0.57
C GLN A 135 -6.75 5.90 -0.48
N ARG A 136 -7.96 6.31 -0.11
CA ARG A 136 -9.06 6.50 -1.08
C ARG A 136 -8.68 7.41 -2.24
N PRO A 137 -7.99 8.55 -2.03
CA PRO A 137 -7.55 9.40 -3.14
C PRO A 137 -6.66 8.67 -4.15
N VAL A 138 -5.85 7.72 -3.69
CA VAL A 138 -4.98 6.93 -4.58
C VAL A 138 -5.83 6.13 -5.58
N PHE A 139 -6.89 5.48 -5.10
CA PHE A 139 -7.76 4.66 -5.94
C PHE A 139 -8.58 5.50 -6.89
N GLU A 140 -9.04 6.67 -6.46
CA GLU A 140 -9.68 7.64 -7.35
C GLU A 140 -8.74 8.05 -8.49
N ASP A 141 -7.47 8.31 -8.18
CA ASP A 141 -6.47 8.72 -9.16
C ASP A 141 -6.06 7.58 -10.09
N LEU A 142 -5.97 6.35 -9.58
CA LEU A 142 -5.71 5.17 -10.40
C LEU A 142 -6.84 4.94 -11.42
N LEU A 143 -8.08 5.11 -10.99
CA LEU A 143 -9.25 4.94 -11.86
C LEU A 143 -9.36 6.07 -12.90
N SER A 144 -8.96 7.30 -12.56
CA SER A 144 -9.02 8.44 -13.47
C SER A 144 -7.80 8.57 -14.38
N GLY A 145 -6.73 7.81 -14.13
CA GLY A 145 -5.51 7.88 -14.92
C GLY A 145 -4.68 9.15 -14.68
N LYS A 146 -4.73 9.70 -13.46
CA LYS A 146 -3.96 10.89 -13.11
C LYS A 146 -2.46 10.67 -13.28
N THR A 147 -1.76 11.64 -13.87
CA THR A 147 -0.34 11.52 -14.22
C THR A 147 0.59 12.42 -13.44
N SER A 148 0.08 13.47 -12.77
CA SER A 148 0.92 14.30 -11.91
C SER A 148 1.46 13.50 -10.73
N VAL A 149 2.67 13.84 -10.26
CA VAL A 149 3.31 13.08 -9.16
C VAL A 149 3.10 13.69 -7.78
N LEU A 150 2.93 15.02 -7.71
CA LEU A 150 2.57 15.69 -6.45
C LEU A 150 1.06 15.76 -6.34
N ARG A 151 0.52 15.20 -5.27
CA ARG A 151 -0.93 15.08 -5.09
C ARG A 151 -1.36 15.46 -3.68
N SER A 152 -2.59 15.86 -3.58
CA SER A 152 -3.18 16.25 -2.30
C SER A 152 -4.58 15.69 -2.11
#